data_2cfd758c91470a1e1c471987a9ae37bf
#
_entry.id   2cfd758c91470a1e1c471987a9ae37bf
#
_cell.length_a   1.000
_cell.length_b   1.000
_cell.length_c   1.000
_cell.angle_alpha   90.00
_cell.angle_beta   90.00
_cell.angle_gamma   90.00
#
_symmetry.space_group_name_H-M   'P 1'
#
loop_
_entity.id
_entity.type
_entity.pdbx_description
1 polymer ?
#
loop_
_entity_poly.entity_id
_entity_poly.type
_entity_poly.pdbx_seq_one_letter_code
_entity_poly.pdbx_strand_id
1 'polypeptide(L)'
;YMLTQQDIIEQHEHYDAVSFGGWSIDLHPADGVYGAGRACNQWHSKGIYQIPYRCLVTPDADNLFIGGRIISVSHVANGSTRVMCTPAHGGQAIGTAAAIALRDHLKPADLIGRERIGQLQSALLRTGHFLPGERFGRGMLPPNARISASSEFALERLHPDGTRFRLDCSAAELIPVGGPVPAVGLT
;
A
#
# COMPACT_ATOMS: atom_id res chain seq x y z
N TYR A 1 12.33 12.18 4.06
CA TYR A 1 12.17 11.05 4.99
C TYR A 1 12.67 9.77 4.33
N MET A 2 13.35 8.94 5.07
CA MET A 2 13.80 7.62 4.63
C MET A 2 13.06 6.55 5.44
N LEU A 3 12.27 5.70 4.77
CA LEU A 3 11.58 4.58 5.41
C LEU A 3 12.61 3.56 5.90
N THR A 4 12.46 3.11 7.13
CA THR A 4 13.38 2.17 7.78
C THR A 4 12.71 0.84 8.08
N GLN A 5 13.48 -0.16 8.47
CA GLN A 5 12.93 -1.43 8.92
C GLN A 5 12.10 -1.31 10.19
N GLN A 6 12.37 -0.32 11.04
CA GLN A 6 11.57 -0.05 12.24
C GLN A 6 10.15 0.37 11.86
N ASP A 7 9.99 1.22 10.84
CA ASP A 7 8.66 1.62 10.35
C ASP A 7 7.85 0.39 9.91
N ILE A 8 8.50 -0.60 9.30
CA ILE A 8 7.88 -1.84 8.84
C ILE A 8 7.53 -2.75 10.01
N ILE A 9 8.47 -3.00 10.93
CA ILE A 9 8.33 -3.97 12.01
C ILE A 9 7.38 -3.45 13.09
N GLU A 10 7.48 -2.17 13.43
CA GLU A 10 6.68 -1.51 14.45
C GLU A 10 5.38 -0.95 13.90
N GLN A 11 5.23 -0.95 12.56
CA GLN A 11 4.06 -0.46 11.83
C GLN A 11 3.74 0.99 12.20
N HIS A 12 4.74 1.86 12.10
CA HIS A 12 4.59 3.28 12.38
C HIS A 12 3.51 3.90 11.50
N GLU A 13 2.66 4.71 12.12
CA GLU A 13 1.65 5.48 11.41
C GLU A 13 2.23 6.79 10.89
N HIS A 14 1.94 7.10 9.64
CA HIS A 14 2.38 8.32 8.98
C HIS A 14 1.18 9.15 8.54
N TYR A 15 1.11 10.42 8.96
CA TYR A 15 0.03 11.32 8.56
C TYR A 15 -0.06 11.52 7.04
N ASP A 16 1.06 11.32 6.35
CA ASP A 16 1.22 11.45 4.92
C ASP A 16 1.34 10.10 4.20
N ALA A 17 0.73 9.06 4.75
CA ALA A 17 0.67 7.74 4.11
C ALA A 17 -0.07 7.84 2.77
N VAL A 18 0.56 7.38 1.70
CA VAL A 18 -0.03 7.37 0.34
C VAL A 18 0.13 6.03 -0.37
N SER A 19 0.81 5.10 0.26
CA SER A 19 1.01 3.74 -0.24
C SER A 19 1.23 2.79 0.92
N PHE A 20 1.32 1.51 0.63
CA PHE A 20 1.57 0.48 1.62
C PHE A 20 2.41 -0.67 1.04
N GLY A 21 3.04 -1.42 1.94
CA GLY A 21 3.64 -2.70 1.65
C GLY A 21 3.18 -3.76 2.66
N GLY A 22 3.45 -5.02 2.37
CA GLY A 22 3.06 -6.13 3.25
C GLY A 22 3.95 -7.37 3.04
N TRP A 23 4.96 -7.25 2.18
CA TRP A 23 5.92 -8.33 1.96
C TRP A 23 6.90 -8.44 3.12
N SER A 24 7.43 -9.64 3.31
CA SER A 24 8.54 -9.88 4.25
C SER A 24 9.75 -9.00 3.90
N ILE A 25 10.53 -8.62 4.88
CA ILE A 25 11.88 -8.10 4.64
C ILE A 25 12.71 -9.29 4.14
N ASP A 26 13.05 -9.28 2.86
CA ASP A 26 13.75 -10.34 2.15
C ASP A 26 15.12 -9.85 1.72
N LEU A 27 16.15 -10.30 2.42
CA LEU A 27 17.54 -9.90 2.18
C LEU A 27 18.32 -11.04 1.55
N HIS A 28 18.88 -10.77 0.40
CA HIS A 28 19.81 -11.67 -0.29
C HIS A 28 21.25 -11.37 0.15
N PRO A 29 22.15 -12.38 0.15
CA PRO A 29 23.55 -12.15 0.47
C PRO A 29 24.20 -11.21 -0.54
N ALA A 30 25.10 -10.33 -0.05
CA ALA A 30 25.81 -9.36 -0.90
C ALA A 30 26.65 -10.06 -1.98
N ASP A 31 27.18 -11.24 -1.68
CA ASP A 31 27.98 -12.05 -2.59
C ASP A 31 27.14 -12.81 -3.63
N GLY A 32 25.82 -12.64 -3.62
CA GLY A 32 24.92 -13.26 -4.59
C GLY A 32 25.04 -14.79 -4.59
N VAL A 33 25.26 -15.35 -5.80
CA VAL A 33 25.38 -16.80 -5.99
C VAL A 33 26.62 -17.42 -5.36
N TYR A 34 27.59 -16.62 -4.98
CA TYR A 34 28.81 -17.06 -4.31
C TYR A 34 28.71 -17.05 -2.78
N GLY A 35 27.59 -16.59 -2.24
CA GLY A 35 27.37 -16.58 -0.80
C GLY A 35 27.32 -17.99 -0.23
N ALA A 36 28.10 -18.21 0.86
CA ALA A 36 28.18 -19.54 1.51
C ALA A 36 26.97 -19.88 2.40
N GLY A 37 26.01 -18.97 2.56
CA GLY A 37 24.86 -19.10 3.44
C GLY A 37 23.54 -19.39 2.70
N ARG A 38 22.43 -19.07 3.36
CA ARG A 38 21.11 -19.16 2.75
C ARG A 38 20.98 -18.16 1.59
N ALA A 39 20.25 -18.55 0.54
CA ALA A 39 20.00 -17.70 -0.61
C ALA A 39 19.24 -16.41 -0.25
N CYS A 40 18.40 -16.44 0.78
CA CYS A 40 17.75 -15.26 1.36
C CYS A 40 17.45 -15.46 2.84
N ASN A 41 17.34 -14.36 3.56
CA ASN A 41 16.84 -14.32 4.91
C ASN A 41 15.57 -13.47 4.92
N GLN A 42 14.49 -14.04 5.45
CA GLN A 42 13.17 -13.40 5.47
C GLN A 42 12.69 -13.18 6.90
N TRP A 43 12.22 -11.96 7.15
CA TRP A 43 11.55 -11.56 8.39
C TRP A 43 10.17 -11.04 8.05
N HIS A 44 9.15 -11.73 8.52
CA HIS A 44 7.77 -11.34 8.26
C HIS A 44 7.41 -10.08 9.04
N SER A 45 6.76 -9.14 8.36
CA SER A 45 6.12 -8.00 9.02
C SER A 45 4.88 -8.48 9.78
N LYS A 46 4.47 -7.74 10.82
CA LYS A 46 3.24 -8.03 11.58
C LYS A 46 1.95 -7.82 10.77
N GLY A 47 2.06 -7.33 9.56
CA GLY A 47 0.96 -7.00 8.68
C GLY A 47 1.38 -6.00 7.61
N ILE A 48 0.42 -5.26 7.08
CA ILE A 48 0.68 -4.18 6.12
C ILE A 48 1.19 -2.95 6.86
N TYR A 49 2.18 -2.27 6.26
CA TYR A 49 2.77 -1.04 6.78
C TYR A 49 2.57 0.11 5.81
N GLN A 50 2.58 1.33 6.32
CA GLN A 50 2.39 2.54 5.55
C GLN A 50 3.69 3.00 4.89
N ILE A 51 3.57 3.58 3.68
CA ILE A 51 4.65 4.28 2.99
C ILE A 51 4.26 5.75 2.87
N PRO A 52 4.99 6.66 3.51
CA PRO A 52 4.66 8.08 3.51
C PRO A 52 5.04 8.76 2.19
N TYR A 53 4.31 9.81 1.84
CA TYR A 53 4.56 10.64 0.65
C TYR A 53 5.98 11.22 0.63
N ARG A 54 6.51 11.57 1.79
CA ARG A 54 7.89 12.10 1.94
C ARG A 54 8.97 11.14 1.46
N CYS A 55 8.68 9.86 1.26
CA CYS A 55 9.59 8.90 0.63
C CYS A 55 9.59 8.99 -0.90
N LEU A 56 8.64 9.72 -1.50
CA LEU A 56 8.41 9.80 -2.93
C LEU A 56 8.88 11.14 -3.54
N VAL A 57 9.44 12.02 -2.72
CA VAL A 57 9.95 13.33 -3.13
C VAL A 57 11.37 13.53 -2.65
N THR A 58 12.12 14.37 -3.36
CA THR A 58 13.49 14.73 -2.99
C THR A 58 13.59 16.21 -2.67
N PRO A 59 14.43 16.60 -1.70
CA PRO A 59 14.73 18.01 -1.45
C PRO A 59 15.67 18.62 -2.51
N ASP A 60 16.32 17.79 -3.32
CA ASP A 60 17.37 18.21 -4.25
C ASP A 60 16.82 18.72 -5.59
N ALA A 61 15.53 18.51 -5.85
CA ALA A 61 14.87 18.94 -7.10
C ALA A 61 13.43 19.36 -6.85
N ASP A 62 13.07 20.51 -7.39
CA ASP A 62 11.76 21.14 -7.20
C ASP A 62 10.62 20.49 -8.02
N ASN A 63 10.96 19.69 -9.04
CA ASN A 63 10.01 19.15 -10.01
C ASN A 63 10.17 17.64 -10.23
N LEU A 64 10.69 16.92 -9.24
CA LEU A 64 10.99 15.50 -9.34
C LEU A 64 10.26 14.69 -8.30
N PHE A 65 9.59 13.64 -8.76
CA PHE A 65 9.13 12.53 -7.93
C PHE A 65 10.08 11.34 -8.07
N ILE A 66 10.24 10.59 -7.01
CA ILE A 66 10.99 9.32 -7.00
C ILE A 66 10.03 8.18 -6.74
N GLY A 67 10.08 7.13 -7.55
CA GLY A 67 9.12 6.03 -7.49
C GLY A 67 9.73 4.68 -7.83
N GLY A 68 8.92 3.63 -7.73
CA GLY A 68 9.40 2.29 -7.96
C GLY A 68 10.31 1.79 -6.84
N ARG A 69 11.45 1.21 -7.20
CA ARG A 69 12.42 0.65 -6.24
C ARG A 69 13.44 1.65 -5.73
N ILE A 70 13.37 2.89 -6.19
CA ILE A 70 14.32 3.96 -5.83
C ILE A 70 13.73 4.99 -4.85
N ILE A 71 12.58 4.69 -4.25
CA ILE A 71 12.01 5.54 -3.20
C ILE A 71 13.00 5.69 -2.04
N SER A 72 12.84 6.73 -1.23
CA SER A 72 13.70 6.96 -0.08
C SER A 72 13.47 5.90 1.00
N VAL A 73 14.35 4.90 1.05
CA VAL A 73 14.22 3.72 1.89
C VAL A 73 15.59 3.17 2.28
N SER A 74 15.72 2.66 3.51
CA SER A 74 16.94 1.98 3.95
C SER A 74 17.14 0.65 3.18
N HIS A 75 18.38 0.17 3.10
CA HIS A 75 18.69 -1.10 2.43
C HIS A 75 17.84 -2.27 2.96
N VAL A 76 17.67 -2.36 4.27
CA VAL A 76 16.89 -3.43 4.91
C VAL A 76 15.41 -3.31 4.57
N ALA A 77 14.83 -2.11 4.67
CA ALA A 77 13.43 -1.86 4.34
C ALA A 77 13.15 -2.08 2.84
N ASN A 78 14.12 -1.80 1.96
CA ASN A 78 14.00 -2.07 0.53
C ASN A 78 13.78 -3.56 0.24
N GLY A 79 14.26 -4.46 1.07
CA GLY A 79 13.96 -5.89 0.98
C GLY A 79 12.47 -6.20 0.95
N SER A 80 11.64 -5.36 1.56
CA SER A 80 10.17 -5.48 1.51
C SER A 80 9.53 -4.58 0.46
N THR A 81 9.95 -3.31 0.35
CA THR A 81 9.27 -2.33 -0.52
C THR A 81 9.50 -2.56 -2.01
N ARG A 82 10.52 -3.32 -2.40
CA ARG A 82 10.92 -3.55 -3.79
C ARG A 82 9.99 -4.45 -4.61
N VAL A 83 9.06 -5.18 -3.98
CA VAL A 83 8.16 -6.11 -4.69
C VAL A 83 7.14 -5.36 -5.53
N MET A 84 6.90 -5.84 -6.75
CA MET A 84 6.25 -5.08 -7.83
C MET A 84 4.92 -4.40 -7.47
N CYS A 85 4.05 -5.03 -6.70
CA CYS A 85 2.77 -4.43 -6.34
C CYS A 85 2.93 -3.20 -5.44
N THR A 86 3.89 -3.20 -4.51
CA THR A 86 4.17 -2.04 -3.65
C THR A 86 4.62 -0.81 -4.45
N PRO A 87 5.64 -0.90 -5.34
CA PRO A 87 6.00 0.19 -6.23
C PRO A 87 4.89 0.64 -7.19
N ALA A 88 4.09 -0.29 -7.70
CA ALA A 88 2.97 0.05 -8.58
C ALA A 88 1.92 0.90 -7.86
N HIS A 89 1.60 0.53 -6.62
CA HIS A 89 0.69 1.28 -5.76
C HIS A 89 1.25 2.69 -5.45
N GLY A 90 2.56 2.79 -5.15
CA GLY A 90 3.26 4.08 -5.01
C GLY A 90 3.24 4.91 -6.29
N GLY A 91 3.33 4.26 -7.46
CA GLY A 91 3.23 4.91 -8.77
C GLY A 91 1.88 5.60 -9.01
N GLN A 92 0.78 4.99 -8.59
CA GLN A 92 -0.55 5.62 -8.64
C GLN A 92 -0.61 6.87 -7.74
N ALA A 93 -0.01 6.81 -6.56
CA ALA A 93 0.08 7.95 -5.66
C ALA A 93 0.87 9.11 -6.29
N ILE A 94 2.02 8.82 -6.91
CA ILE A 94 2.83 9.80 -7.63
C ILE A 94 2.06 10.43 -8.79
N GLY A 95 1.39 9.62 -9.62
CA GLY A 95 0.61 10.12 -10.76
C GLY A 95 -0.51 11.06 -10.32
N THR A 96 -1.22 10.71 -9.25
CA THR A 96 -2.28 11.56 -8.67
C THR A 96 -1.71 12.84 -8.07
N ALA A 97 -0.58 12.74 -7.35
CA ALA A 97 0.12 13.89 -6.77
C ALA A 97 0.63 14.85 -7.86
N ALA A 98 1.20 14.32 -8.94
CA ALA A 98 1.66 15.12 -10.07
C ALA A 98 0.52 15.89 -10.75
N ALA A 99 -0.64 15.25 -10.94
CA ALA A 99 -1.82 15.90 -11.48
C ALA A 99 -2.32 17.05 -10.59
N ILE A 100 -2.32 16.85 -9.26
CA ILE A 100 -2.69 17.90 -8.29
C ILE A 100 -1.66 19.04 -8.34
N ALA A 101 -0.36 18.70 -8.29
CA ALA A 101 0.72 19.68 -8.32
C ALA A 101 0.66 20.58 -9.58
N LEU A 102 0.45 19.99 -10.74
CA LEU A 102 0.31 20.73 -12.01
C LEU A 102 -0.92 21.62 -12.01
N ARG A 103 -2.07 21.10 -11.59
CA ARG A 103 -3.34 21.86 -11.54
C ARG A 103 -3.23 23.07 -10.63
N ASP A 104 -2.59 22.93 -9.49
CA ASP A 104 -2.54 23.95 -8.44
C ASP A 104 -1.24 24.77 -8.47
N HIS A 105 -0.39 24.58 -9.50
CA HIS A 105 0.92 25.24 -9.67
C HIS A 105 1.84 25.07 -8.46
N LEU A 106 1.90 23.84 -7.93
CA LEU A 106 2.68 23.48 -6.76
C LEU A 106 3.92 22.65 -7.14
N LYS A 107 4.95 22.71 -6.30
CA LYS A 107 6.06 21.76 -6.36
C LYS A 107 5.66 20.44 -5.68
N PRO A 108 6.27 19.29 -6.02
CA PRO A 108 6.08 18.03 -5.29
C PRO A 108 6.19 18.15 -3.77
N ALA A 109 7.17 18.88 -3.28
CA ALA A 109 7.38 19.08 -1.84
C ALA A 109 6.28 19.89 -1.14
N ASP A 110 5.56 20.77 -1.85
CA ASP A 110 4.50 21.60 -1.28
C ASP A 110 3.27 20.76 -0.85
N LEU A 111 3.15 19.54 -1.37
CA LEU A 111 2.08 18.62 -0.99
C LEU A 111 2.27 17.96 0.39
N ILE A 112 3.44 18.12 1.03
CA ILE A 112 3.73 17.51 2.34
C ILE A 112 2.86 18.11 3.46
N GLY A 113 2.35 19.33 3.30
CA GLY A 113 1.47 19.97 4.29
C GLY A 113 0.20 19.15 4.56
N ARG A 114 -0.25 19.09 5.82
CA ARG A 114 -1.38 18.23 6.24
C ARG A 114 -2.65 18.42 5.42
N GLU A 115 -2.98 19.65 5.06
CA GLU A 115 -4.16 19.94 4.24
C GLU A 115 -4.01 19.36 2.84
N ARG A 116 -2.86 19.58 2.19
CA ARG A 116 -2.59 19.12 0.83
C ARG A 116 -2.49 17.60 0.75
N ILE A 117 -1.85 16.99 1.73
CA ILE A 117 -1.78 15.54 1.81
C ILE A 117 -3.18 14.92 2.00
N GLY A 118 -4.06 15.54 2.79
CA GLY A 118 -5.45 15.12 2.93
C GLY A 118 -6.24 15.20 1.62
N GLN A 119 -5.99 16.21 0.79
CA GLN A 119 -6.57 16.32 -0.55
C GLN A 119 -6.08 15.18 -1.46
N LEU A 120 -4.78 14.87 -1.44
CA LEU A 120 -4.20 13.75 -2.18
C LEU A 120 -4.78 12.41 -1.72
N GLN A 121 -4.79 12.14 -0.42
CA GLN A 121 -5.36 10.92 0.15
C GLN A 121 -6.83 10.75 -0.23
N SER A 122 -7.63 11.83 -0.15
CA SER A 122 -9.03 11.81 -0.58
C SER A 122 -9.19 11.53 -2.07
N ALA A 123 -8.30 12.06 -2.92
CA ALA A 123 -8.31 11.77 -4.35
C ALA A 123 -7.97 10.30 -4.63
N LEU A 124 -6.98 9.75 -3.94
CA LEU A 124 -6.59 8.35 -4.03
C LEU A 124 -7.72 7.41 -3.59
N LEU A 125 -8.33 7.66 -2.44
CA LEU A 125 -9.44 6.85 -1.92
C LEU A 125 -10.62 6.80 -2.88
N ARG A 126 -10.95 7.92 -3.57
CA ARG A 126 -12.03 7.95 -4.57
C ARG A 126 -11.76 7.06 -5.79
N THR A 127 -10.51 6.74 -6.08
CA THR A 127 -10.14 5.83 -7.17
C THR A 127 -10.00 4.37 -6.73
N GLY A 128 -10.38 4.05 -5.50
CA GLY A 128 -10.23 2.70 -4.94
C GLY A 128 -8.82 2.38 -4.44
N HIS A 129 -7.95 3.37 -4.36
CA HIS A 129 -6.62 3.21 -3.81
C HIS A 129 -6.69 2.97 -2.30
N PHE A 130 -6.19 1.83 -1.84
CA PHE A 130 -6.24 1.48 -0.44
C PHE A 130 -5.15 2.21 0.37
N LEU A 131 -5.55 2.81 1.49
CA LEU A 131 -4.64 3.40 2.48
C LEU A 131 -4.88 2.73 3.84
N PRO A 132 -3.86 2.12 4.46
CA PRO A 132 -3.99 1.49 5.77
C PRO A 132 -4.42 2.50 6.83
N GLY A 133 -5.44 2.12 7.62
CA GLY A 133 -6.01 2.99 8.65
C GLY A 133 -7.13 3.90 8.17
N GLU A 134 -7.21 4.18 6.87
CA GLU A 134 -8.28 4.97 6.29
C GLU A 134 -9.46 4.10 5.88
N ARG A 135 -10.67 4.61 6.14
CA ARG A 135 -11.89 4.00 5.63
C ARG A 135 -12.09 4.43 4.18
N PHE A 136 -12.44 3.49 3.31
CA PHE A 136 -12.99 3.85 2.01
C PHE A 136 -14.17 4.78 2.22
N GLY A 137 -14.11 5.97 1.60
CA GLY A 137 -15.14 6.99 1.76
C GLY A 137 -16.54 6.43 1.45
N ARG A 138 -17.54 6.88 2.18
CA ARG A 138 -18.94 6.63 1.84
C ARG A 138 -19.16 7.02 0.37
N GLY A 139 -19.48 6.04 -0.47
CA GLY A 139 -19.82 6.33 -1.88
C GLY A 139 -19.16 5.46 -2.93
N MET A 140 -18.33 4.47 -2.58
CA MET A 140 -17.82 3.51 -3.57
C MET A 140 -18.90 2.52 -4.05
N LEU A 141 -19.88 2.21 -3.20
CA LEU A 141 -21.07 1.48 -3.59
C LEU A 141 -22.30 2.32 -3.22
N PRO A 142 -23.32 2.39 -4.09
CA PRO A 142 -24.59 3.01 -3.71
C PRO A 142 -25.13 2.38 -2.42
N PRO A 143 -25.78 3.15 -1.54
CA PRO A 143 -26.30 2.63 -0.26
C PRO A 143 -27.27 1.45 -0.41
N ASN A 144 -27.87 1.29 -1.59
CA ASN A 144 -28.82 0.23 -1.94
C ASN A 144 -28.22 -0.81 -2.88
N ALA A 145 -26.90 -0.83 -3.07
CA ALA A 145 -26.23 -1.85 -3.88
C ALA A 145 -26.49 -3.24 -3.29
N ARG A 146 -26.94 -4.18 -4.11
CA ARG A 146 -27.03 -5.59 -3.76
C ARG A 146 -25.75 -6.27 -4.18
N ILE A 147 -25.14 -6.95 -3.23
CA ILE A 147 -23.96 -7.78 -3.50
C ILE A 147 -24.46 -9.22 -3.56
N SER A 148 -24.12 -9.92 -4.64
CA SER A 148 -24.43 -11.34 -4.81
C SER A 148 -23.25 -12.09 -5.41
N ALA A 149 -23.16 -13.37 -5.13
CA ALA A 149 -22.14 -14.26 -5.68
C ALA A 149 -22.76 -15.60 -6.05
N SER A 150 -22.15 -16.33 -6.99
CA SER A 150 -22.59 -17.68 -7.39
C SER A 150 -22.42 -18.71 -6.26
N SER A 151 -21.52 -18.46 -5.33
CA SER A 151 -21.40 -19.18 -4.05
C SER A 151 -20.96 -18.18 -2.97
N GLU A 152 -21.47 -18.35 -1.77
CA GLU A 152 -21.26 -17.39 -0.68
C GLU A 152 -20.57 -18.10 0.48
N PHE A 153 -19.47 -17.50 0.94
CA PHE A 153 -18.86 -17.83 2.21
C PHE A 153 -18.62 -16.52 2.96
N ALA A 154 -19.28 -16.37 4.11
CA ALA A 154 -19.15 -15.19 4.96
C ALA A 154 -19.41 -13.85 4.21
N LEU A 155 -20.44 -13.79 3.35
CA LEU A 155 -20.82 -12.58 2.61
C LEU A 155 -21.15 -11.41 3.54
N GLU A 156 -21.61 -11.69 4.76
CA GLU A 156 -21.83 -10.71 5.83
C GLU A 156 -20.58 -9.91 6.20
N ARG A 157 -19.39 -10.37 5.79
CA ARG A 157 -18.12 -9.64 5.95
C ARG A 157 -17.89 -8.55 4.91
N LEU A 158 -18.74 -8.48 3.88
CA LEU A 158 -18.73 -7.42 2.89
C LEU A 158 -19.79 -6.39 3.29
N HIS A 159 -19.37 -5.25 3.80
CA HIS A 159 -20.30 -4.16 4.11
C HIS A 159 -20.57 -3.29 2.88
N PRO A 160 -21.83 -2.85 2.68
CA PRO A 160 -22.19 -1.94 1.59
C PRO A 160 -21.48 -0.59 1.64
N ASP A 161 -20.96 -0.21 2.82
CA ASP A 161 -20.18 1.02 3.02
C ASP A 161 -18.71 0.90 2.59
N GLY A 162 -18.32 -0.24 2.04
CA GLY A 162 -16.95 -0.50 1.59
C GLY A 162 -15.96 -0.79 2.72
N THR A 163 -16.43 -0.91 3.97
CA THR A 163 -15.54 -1.35 5.06
C THR A 163 -15.16 -2.80 4.84
N ARG A 164 -13.88 -3.05 4.64
CA ARG A 164 -13.34 -4.41 4.68
C ARG A 164 -13.05 -4.75 6.14
N PHE A 165 -13.62 -5.83 6.62
CA PHE A 165 -13.13 -6.39 7.87
C PHE A 165 -11.67 -6.77 7.69
N ARG A 166 -10.85 -6.40 8.65
CA ARG A 166 -9.52 -6.96 8.79
C ARG A 166 -9.71 -8.47 8.92
N LEU A 167 -9.26 -9.24 7.94
CA LEU A 167 -9.13 -10.67 8.11
C LEU A 167 -8.16 -10.86 9.26
N ASP A 168 -8.68 -11.32 10.39
CA ASP A 168 -7.84 -11.78 11.47
C ASP A 168 -7.20 -13.09 10.99
N CYS A 169 -5.98 -13.00 10.49
CA CYS A 169 -5.23 -14.15 10.01
C CYS A 169 -4.92 -15.16 11.13
N SER A 170 -5.24 -14.85 12.39
CA SER A 170 -5.11 -15.77 13.51
C SER A 170 -6.16 -16.90 13.49
N ALA A 171 -7.26 -16.70 12.74
CA ALA A 171 -8.33 -17.66 12.55
C ALA A 171 -8.45 -18.14 11.09
N ALA A 172 -7.32 -18.20 10.36
CA ALA A 172 -7.31 -18.76 9.02
C ALA A 172 -7.68 -20.24 9.06
N GLU A 173 -8.95 -20.55 8.93
CA GLU A 173 -9.37 -21.82 8.39
C GLU A 173 -8.77 -21.90 6.99
N LEU A 174 -7.75 -22.75 6.86
CA LEU A 174 -7.12 -23.06 5.58
C LEU A 174 -8.23 -23.53 4.63
N ILE A 175 -8.54 -22.74 3.62
CA ILE A 175 -9.34 -23.21 2.50
C ILE A 175 -8.58 -24.40 1.92
N PRO A 176 -9.18 -25.60 1.82
CA PRO A 176 -8.49 -26.76 1.26
C PRO A 176 -7.97 -26.43 -0.13
N VAL A 177 -6.66 -26.52 -0.33
CA VAL A 177 -6.05 -26.36 -1.65
C VAL A 177 -6.61 -27.47 -2.54
N GLY A 178 -7.53 -27.15 -3.46
CA GLY A 178 -8.09 -28.13 -4.40
C GLY A 178 -9.57 -27.94 -4.78
N GLY A 179 -10.28 -27.00 -4.16
CA GLY A 179 -11.63 -26.66 -4.60
C GLY A 179 -11.62 -25.56 -5.68
N PRO A 180 -12.64 -25.51 -6.59
CA PRO A 180 -12.75 -24.44 -7.54
C PRO A 180 -12.90 -23.09 -6.79
N VAL A 181 -12.05 -22.13 -7.13
CA VAL A 181 -12.16 -20.76 -6.61
C VAL A 181 -13.47 -20.17 -7.14
N PRO A 182 -14.43 -19.78 -6.30
CA PRO A 182 -15.67 -19.19 -6.78
C PRO A 182 -15.39 -17.86 -7.47
N ALA A 183 -15.94 -17.69 -8.66
CA ALA A 183 -15.86 -16.42 -9.37
C ALA A 183 -16.77 -15.39 -8.66
N VAL A 184 -16.21 -14.31 -8.16
CA VAL A 184 -16.97 -13.17 -7.63
C VAL A 184 -17.35 -12.29 -8.81
N GLY A 185 -18.64 -12.29 -9.19
CA GLY A 185 -19.19 -11.40 -10.20
C GLY A 185 -19.77 -10.15 -9.53
N LEU A 186 -19.45 -8.99 -10.04
CA LEU A 186 -20.17 -7.75 -9.77
C LEU A 186 -21.22 -7.59 -10.86
N THR A 187 -22.47 -7.63 -10.50
CA THR A 187 -23.61 -7.23 -11.35
C THR A 187 -24.16 -5.90 -10.91
#